data_732e7f9dc0411d8c762567ee04dff488
#
_entry.id   732e7f9dc0411d8c762567ee04dff488
#
_cell.length_a   1.000
_cell.length_b   1.000
_cell.length_c   1.000
_cell.angle_alpha   90.00
_cell.angle_beta   90.00
_cell.angle_gamma   90.00
#
_symmetry.space_group_name_H-M   'P 1'
#
loop_
_entity.id
_entity.type
_entity.pdbx_description
1 polymer ?
#
loop_
_entity_poly.entity_id
_entity_poly.type
_entity_poly.pdbx_seq_one_letter_code
_entity_poly.pdbx_strand_id
1 'polypeptide(L)' 'MPDATIHTLGRVLENLSPVLYRVALPNGKVILAHLPKRLAATQPGFATGDRVVLEFTPYDFDTARILGAVE' A
#
# COMPACT_ATOMS: atom_id res chain seq x y z
N MET A 1 -7.08 -23.71 -6.58
CA MET A 1 -5.89 -23.11 -5.98
C MET A 1 -6.19 -21.71 -5.50
N PRO A 2 -6.03 -21.46 -4.25
CA PRO A 2 -6.32 -20.13 -3.77
C PRO A 2 -5.41 -19.09 -4.39
N ASP A 3 -5.86 -17.88 -4.35
CA ASP A 3 -5.08 -16.79 -4.86
C ASP A 3 -3.82 -16.63 -4.03
N ALA A 4 -2.72 -16.47 -4.71
CA ALA A 4 -1.46 -16.27 -4.05
C ALA A 4 -1.25 -14.77 -3.88
N THR A 5 -1.95 -14.20 -2.91
CA THR A 5 -1.72 -12.79 -2.60
C THR A 5 -0.39 -12.66 -1.88
N ILE A 6 0.30 -11.58 -2.16
CA ILE A 6 1.60 -11.31 -1.57
C ILE A 6 1.45 -10.13 -0.62
N HIS A 7 1.87 -10.34 0.62
CA HIS A 7 1.85 -9.29 1.61
C HIS A 7 3.27 -8.83 1.89
N THR A 8 3.47 -7.54 1.95
CA THR A 8 4.77 -6.98 2.26
C THR A 8 4.59 -5.64 2.95
N LEU A 9 5.66 -5.14 3.50
CA LEU A 9 5.65 -3.82 4.12
C LEU A 9 6.16 -2.81 3.12
N GLY A 10 5.62 -1.60 3.20
CA GLY A 10 6.09 -0.51 2.37
C GLY A 10 6.17 0.76 3.19
N ARG A 11 6.91 1.73 2.66
CA ARG A 11 7.03 3.04 3.30
C ARG A 11 6.41 4.08 2.38
N VAL A 12 5.50 4.87 2.93
CA VAL A 12 4.82 5.90 2.17
C VAL A 12 5.83 6.99 1.81
N LEU A 13 5.93 7.29 0.52
CA LEU A 13 6.81 8.33 0.03
C LEU A 13 6.05 9.60 -0.26
N GLU A 14 4.84 9.46 -0.79
CA GLU A 14 4.10 10.61 -1.27
C GLU A 14 2.63 10.29 -1.31
N ASN A 15 1.82 11.28 -0.98
CA ASN A 15 0.37 11.17 -1.08
C ASN A 15 -0.05 11.82 -2.39
N LEU A 16 -0.56 11.03 -3.33
CA LEU A 16 -0.95 11.52 -4.65
C LEU A 16 -2.41 11.93 -4.70
N SER A 17 -3.24 11.31 -3.89
CA SER A 17 -4.64 11.67 -3.77
C SER A 17 -5.14 11.11 -2.44
N PRO A 18 -6.36 11.42 -2.03
CA PRO A 18 -6.85 10.90 -0.74
C PRO A 18 -6.76 9.40 -0.60
N VAL A 19 -6.74 8.67 -1.72
CA VAL A 19 -6.73 7.21 -1.68
C VAL A 19 -5.57 6.61 -2.46
N LEU A 20 -4.64 7.41 -2.95
CA LEU A 20 -3.53 6.91 -3.76
C LEU A 20 -2.20 7.41 -3.22
N TYR A 21 -1.29 6.49 -3.03
CA TYR A 21 0.01 6.78 -2.43
C TYR A 21 1.12 6.18 -3.26
N ARG A 22 2.27 6.83 -3.24
CA ARG A 22 3.49 6.25 -3.77
C ARG A 22 4.24 5.64 -2.61
N VAL A 23 4.60 4.36 -2.75
CA VAL A 23 5.15 3.59 -1.65
C VAL A 23 6.41 2.88 -2.11
N ALA A 24 7.44 2.88 -1.27
CA ALA A 24 8.68 2.16 -1.53
C ALA A 24 8.64 0.79 -0.88
N LEU A 25 9.03 -0.22 -1.63
CA LEU A 25 9.16 -1.57 -1.14
C LEU A 25 10.54 -1.78 -0.53
N PRO A 26 10.71 -2.84 0.28
CA PRO A 26 12.01 -3.12 0.90
C PRO A 26 13.13 -3.32 -0.11
N ASN A 27 12.80 -3.77 -1.33
CA ASN A 27 13.81 -3.99 -2.36
C ASN A 27 14.14 -2.72 -3.13
N GLY A 28 13.58 -1.59 -2.73
CA GLY A 28 13.84 -0.32 -3.38
C GLY A 28 12.89 0.02 -4.52
N LYS A 29 12.02 -0.88 -4.90
CA LYS A 29 11.07 -0.60 -5.95
C LYS A 29 9.98 0.34 -5.44
N VAL A 30 9.57 1.28 -6.26
CA VAL A 30 8.50 2.22 -5.93
C VAL A 30 7.26 1.82 -6.72
N ILE A 31 6.14 1.69 -6.02
CA ILE A 31 4.88 1.29 -6.64
C ILE A 31 3.79 2.26 -6.22
N LEU A 32 2.64 2.14 -6.85
CA LEU A 32 1.44 2.86 -6.44
C LEU A 32 0.61 1.96 -5.54
N ALA A 33 0.10 2.52 -4.46
CA ALA A 33 -0.74 1.80 -3.53
C ALA A 33 -2.02 2.58 -3.30
N HIS A 34 -3.14 1.90 -3.31
CA HIS A 34 -4.41 2.56 -3.09
C HIS A 34 -5.02 2.15 -1.76
N LEU A 35 -5.74 3.07 -1.16
CA LEU A 35 -6.42 2.85 0.10
C LEU A 35 -7.87 2.49 -0.20
N PRO A 36 -8.30 1.27 0.15
CA PRO A 36 -9.69 0.88 -0.11
C PRO A 36 -10.66 1.79 0.63
N LYS A 37 -11.84 1.95 0.07
CA LYS A 37 -12.85 2.83 0.66
C LYS A 37 -13.14 2.49 2.10
N ARG A 38 -13.16 1.21 2.42
CA ARG A 38 -13.46 0.77 3.78
C ARG A 38 -12.43 1.30 4.77
N LEU A 39 -11.16 1.25 4.39
CA LEU A 39 -10.11 1.76 5.25
C LEU A 39 -10.05 3.28 5.24
N ALA A 40 -10.35 3.88 4.10
CA ALA A 40 -10.35 5.33 4.01
C ALA A 40 -11.41 5.94 4.93
N ALA A 41 -12.47 5.21 5.19
CA ALA A 41 -13.52 5.70 6.07
C ALA A 41 -13.09 5.72 7.54
N THR A 42 -12.14 4.85 7.90
CA THR A 42 -11.70 4.76 9.29
C THR A 42 -10.32 5.34 9.51
N GLN A 43 -9.55 5.52 8.45
CA GLN A 43 -8.20 6.05 8.55
C GLN A 43 -8.08 7.26 7.65
N PRO A 44 -7.71 8.41 8.21
CA PRO A 44 -7.67 9.66 7.45
C PRO A 44 -6.54 9.72 6.43
N GLY A 45 -5.64 8.74 6.44
CA GLY A 45 -4.55 8.70 5.49
C GLY A 45 -3.24 8.42 6.19
N PHE A 46 -2.17 8.50 5.40
CA PHE A 46 -0.84 8.22 5.92
C PHE A 46 0.09 9.36 5.57
N ALA A 47 1.05 9.60 6.44
CA ALA A 47 2.06 10.62 6.23
C ALA A 47 3.29 10.01 5.57
N THR A 48 4.09 10.86 4.93
CA THR A 48 5.36 10.43 4.38
C THR A 48 6.20 9.81 5.48
N GLY A 49 6.74 8.63 5.20
CA GLY A 49 7.54 7.90 6.16
C GLY A 49 6.78 6.85 6.94
N ASP A 50 5.45 6.88 6.89
CA ASP A 50 4.66 5.86 7.56
C ASP A 50 4.88 4.52 6.89
N ARG A 51 4.84 3.47 7.69
CA ARG A 51 4.93 2.12 7.16
C ARG A 51 3.55 1.51 7.09
N VAL A 52 3.29 0.82 6.00
CA VAL A 52 1.98 0.23 5.73
C VAL A 52 2.16 -1.21 5.29
N VAL A 53 1.10 -2.00 5.50
CA VAL A 53 1.04 -3.35 5.00
C VAL A 53 0.38 -3.31 3.64
N LEU A 54 1.02 -3.91 2.66
CA LEU A 54 0.56 -3.91 1.29
C LEU A 54 0.17 -5.32 0.87
N GLU A 55 -0.82 -5.40 0.00
CA GLU A 55 -1.24 -6.66 -0.61
C GLU A 55 -1.28 -6.48 -2.11
N PHE A 56 -0.62 -7.39 -2.83
CA PHE A 56 -0.71 -7.38 -4.27
C PHE A 56 -0.63 -8.81 -4.77
N THR A 57 -1.00 -8.99 -6.05
CA THR A 57 -1.07 -10.30 -6.65
C THR A 57 0.17 -10.55 -7.50
N PRO A 58 0.47 -11.82 -7.82
CA PRO A 58 1.58 -12.12 -8.72
C PRO A 58 1.41 -11.54 -10.11
N TYR A 59 0.20 -11.13 -10.45
CA TYR A 59 -0.08 -10.62 -11.79
C TYR A 59 0.18 -9.13 -11.93
N ASP A 60 0.29 -8.42 -10.81
CA ASP A 60 0.41 -6.98 -10.84
C ASP A 60 1.32 -6.54 -9.71
N PHE A 61 2.56 -6.23 -10.05
CA PHE A 61 3.54 -5.79 -9.08
C PHE A 61 3.74 -4.28 -9.11
N ASP A 62 2.98 -3.57 -9.94
CA ASP A 62 3.11 -2.12 -10.04
C ASP A 62 2.13 -1.39 -9.15
N THR A 63 1.06 -2.07 -8.73
CA THR A 63 0.07 -1.48 -7.85
C THR A 63 -0.21 -2.44 -6.71
N ALA A 64 -0.64 -1.89 -5.59
CA ALA A 64 -0.95 -2.67 -4.42
C ALA A 64 -2.13 -2.06 -3.68
N ARG A 65 -2.68 -2.85 -2.77
CA ARG A 65 -3.73 -2.38 -1.89
C ARG A 65 -3.15 -2.21 -0.50
N ILE A 66 -3.47 -1.10 0.14
CA ILE A 66 -3.04 -0.86 1.52
C ILE A 66 -4.00 -1.58 2.46
N LEU A 67 -3.47 -2.44 3.31
CA LEU A 67 -4.29 -3.16 4.27
C LEU A 67 -4.37 -2.44 5.61
N GLY A 68 -3.39 -1.62 5.91
CA GLY A 68 -3.40 -0.87 7.15
C GLY A 68 -2.01 -0.38 7.48
N ALA A 69 -1.92 0.34 8.60
CA ALA A 69 -0.65 0.86 9.06
C ALA A 69 0.09 -0.20 9.87
N VAL A 70 1.39 -0.13 9.86
CA VAL A 70 2.24 -0.95 10.71
C VAL A 70 2.54 -0.15 11.96
N GLU A 71 2.30 -0.76 13.09
CA GLU A 71 2.61 -0.09 14.35
C GLU A 71 3.99 -0.41 14.85
#